data_6966df0260973bffe49413c872f6d2da
#
_entry.id   6966df0260973bffe49413c872f6d2da
#
_cell.length_a   1.000
_cell.length_b   1.000
_cell.length_c   1.000
_cell.angle_alpha   90.00
_cell.angle_beta   90.00
_cell.angle_gamma   90.00
#
_symmetry.space_group_name_H-M   'P 1'
#
loop_
_entity.id
_entity.type
_entity.pdbx_description
1 polymer ?
#
loop_
_entity_poly.entity_id
_entity_poly.type
_entity_poly.pdbx_seq_one_letter_code
_entity_poly.pdbx_strand_id
1 'polypeptide(L)'
;HRGSLTLEERYYGNARSFSDDHLRAVLPDFNPDWTHTDVTAPIYAESAGWDPVARMQHIDLFTWLRGDILVKADKMTMANSLELRVPFLDPEVFAVASRLPYDQKITRTTTKYALRRALEPIVPAHVLNRAKLGFPVPIRHWLRSGELLEWANQTVATSQAGHLVDLAGVRTMLEEHRTGVSDHSRRLWTVLIFLLWHAIFVEHSVVPTISEPHYPVQL
;
A
#
# COMPACT_ATOMS: atom_id res chain seq x y z
N HIS A 1 20.59 -10.95 14.64
CA HIS A 1 19.47 -10.63 15.56
C HIS A 1 18.05 -10.90 15.04
N ARG A 2 17.86 -11.29 13.75
CA ARG A 2 16.51 -11.57 13.19
C ARG A 2 15.86 -12.86 13.75
N GLY A 3 16.59 -13.72 14.42
CA GLY A 3 16.09 -14.99 14.98
C GLY A 3 15.41 -14.90 16.34
N SER A 4 15.52 -13.79 17.06
CA SER A 4 14.96 -13.61 18.40
C SER A 4 13.61 -12.90 18.42
N LEU A 5 13.15 -12.31 17.29
CA LEU A 5 11.90 -11.57 17.24
C LEU A 5 10.70 -12.52 17.04
N THR A 6 9.60 -12.23 17.70
CA THR A 6 8.31 -12.90 17.50
C THR A 6 7.76 -12.64 16.09
N LEU A 7 6.73 -13.36 15.68
CA LEU A 7 6.06 -13.09 14.41
C LEU A 7 5.47 -11.66 14.40
N GLU A 8 4.90 -11.24 15.50
CA GLU A 8 4.25 -9.93 15.66
C GLU A 8 5.21 -8.76 15.51
N GLU A 9 6.44 -8.93 16.02
CA GLU A 9 7.50 -7.92 15.89
C GLU A 9 8.10 -7.86 14.47
N ARG A 10 8.00 -8.95 13.69
CA ARG A 10 8.59 -9.06 12.35
C ARG A 10 7.63 -8.74 11.22
N TYR A 11 6.35 -9.02 11.42
CA TYR A 11 5.33 -8.89 10.38
C TYR A 11 4.16 -8.03 10.86
N TYR A 12 4.00 -6.89 10.27
CA TYR A 12 2.96 -5.88 10.53
C TYR A 12 2.20 -5.51 9.25
N GLY A 13 2.18 -6.40 8.26
CA GLY A 13 1.53 -6.19 6.96
C GLY A 13 2.44 -5.55 5.93
N ASN A 14 1.88 -5.30 4.75
CA ASN A 14 2.60 -4.81 3.58
C ASN A 14 2.67 -3.27 3.49
N ALA A 15 2.04 -2.55 4.41
CA ALA A 15 1.84 -1.10 4.31
C ALA A 15 3.03 -0.26 4.81
N ARG A 16 4.05 -0.82 5.45
CA ARG A 16 5.16 -0.04 6.01
C ARG A 16 6.05 0.55 4.93
N SER A 17 6.05 1.88 4.81
CA SER A 17 6.92 2.65 3.91
C SER A 17 8.11 3.31 4.63
N PHE A 18 8.03 3.50 5.95
CA PHE A 18 9.02 4.18 6.77
C PHE A 18 9.59 3.26 7.85
N SER A 19 10.91 3.29 8.07
CA SER A 19 11.54 2.84 9.31
C SER A 19 11.45 3.96 10.36
N ASP A 20 11.77 3.65 11.62
CA ASP A 20 11.73 4.64 12.68
C ASP A 20 12.73 5.79 12.43
N ASP A 21 13.90 5.50 11.86
CA ASP A 21 14.86 6.55 11.46
C ASP A 21 14.29 7.46 10.36
N HIS A 22 13.53 6.89 9.42
CA HIS A 22 12.86 7.68 8.40
C HIS A 22 11.70 8.50 8.98
N LEU A 23 10.97 7.98 9.97
CA LEU A 23 9.92 8.73 10.66
C LEU A 23 10.51 9.91 11.44
N ARG A 24 11.62 9.71 12.18
CA ARG A 24 12.35 10.78 12.87
C ARG A 24 12.79 11.90 11.91
N ALA A 25 13.11 11.57 10.68
CA ALA A 25 13.55 12.53 9.68
C ALA A 25 12.40 13.34 9.04
N VAL A 26 11.15 12.93 9.22
CA VAL A 26 10.00 13.60 8.58
C VAL A 26 8.90 14.03 9.56
N LEU A 27 8.94 13.57 10.82
CA LEU A 27 7.98 13.94 11.86
C LEU A 27 8.66 14.77 12.93
N PRO A 28 8.34 16.07 13.11
CA PRO A 28 8.89 16.92 14.17
C PRO A 28 8.67 16.34 15.57
N ASP A 29 7.46 15.79 15.79
CA ASP A 29 7.03 15.23 17.08
C ASP A 29 7.00 13.69 17.03
N PHE A 30 8.06 13.05 16.50
CA PHE A 30 8.14 11.60 16.49
C PHE A 30 8.15 11.03 17.92
N ASN A 31 7.12 10.23 18.24
CA ASN A 31 7.06 9.50 19.50
C ASN A 31 7.52 8.04 19.29
N PRO A 32 8.67 7.63 19.88
CA PRO A 32 9.19 6.27 19.73
C PRO A 32 8.32 5.20 20.45
N ASP A 33 7.46 5.60 21.37
CA ASP A 33 6.58 4.68 22.10
C ASP A 33 5.39 4.24 21.25
N TRP A 34 5.07 4.98 20.20
CA TRP A 34 4.04 4.58 19.21
C TRP A 34 4.62 3.59 18.23
N THR A 35 4.18 2.36 18.33
CA THR A 35 4.67 1.27 17.48
C THR A 35 3.55 0.67 16.63
N HIS A 36 3.92 -0.12 15.64
CA HIS A 36 2.94 -0.86 14.85
C HIS A 36 2.11 -1.83 15.71
N THR A 37 2.61 -2.25 16.87
CA THR A 37 1.90 -3.17 17.77
C THR A 37 0.65 -2.54 18.37
N ASP A 38 0.59 -1.21 18.53
CA ASP A 38 -0.62 -0.51 18.99
C ASP A 38 -1.81 -0.76 18.06
N VAL A 39 -1.53 -0.97 16.77
CA VAL A 39 -2.54 -1.29 15.76
C VAL A 39 -2.70 -2.80 15.56
N THR A 40 -1.60 -3.55 15.56
CA THR A 40 -1.61 -4.96 15.14
C THR A 40 -1.85 -5.95 16.27
N ALA A 41 -1.55 -5.60 17.53
CA ALA A 41 -1.69 -6.53 18.65
C ALA A 41 -3.13 -7.06 18.84
N PRO A 42 -4.20 -6.24 18.76
CA PRO A 42 -5.56 -6.76 18.85
C PRO A 42 -5.87 -7.80 17.77
N ILE A 43 -5.43 -7.55 16.52
CA ILE A 43 -5.65 -8.44 15.38
C ILE A 43 -4.84 -9.74 15.57
N TYR A 44 -3.63 -9.67 16.09
CA TYR A 44 -2.84 -10.84 16.42
C TYR A 44 -3.44 -11.68 17.54
N ALA A 45 -4.06 -11.04 18.53
CA ALA A 45 -4.75 -11.73 19.61
C ALA A 45 -5.91 -12.60 19.10
N GLU A 46 -6.68 -12.11 18.12
CA GLU A 46 -7.77 -12.87 17.48
C GLU A 46 -7.29 -14.14 16.78
N SER A 47 -6.05 -14.16 16.29
CA SER A 47 -5.44 -15.27 15.56
C SER A 47 -4.50 -16.12 16.43
N ALA A 48 -4.59 -16.00 17.75
CA ALA A 48 -3.77 -16.80 18.67
C ALA A 48 -3.95 -18.29 18.43
N GLY A 49 -2.83 -19.01 18.33
CA GLY A 49 -2.83 -20.46 18.07
C GLY A 49 -2.97 -20.88 16.61
N TRP A 50 -3.18 -19.95 15.68
CA TRP A 50 -3.17 -20.26 14.25
C TRP A 50 -1.74 -20.45 13.74
N ASP A 51 -1.60 -21.09 12.56
CA ASP A 51 -0.30 -21.19 11.92
C ASP A 51 0.24 -19.80 11.51
N PRO A 52 1.56 -19.63 11.42
CA PRO A 52 2.16 -18.32 11.14
C PRO A 52 1.68 -17.67 9.84
N VAL A 53 1.40 -18.46 8.79
CA VAL A 53 0.93 -17.90 7.50
C VAL A 53 -0.50 -17.42 7.61
N ALA A 54 -1.36 -18.18 8.30
CA ALA A 54 -2.74 -17.74 8.54
C ALA A 54 -2.77 -16.44 9.36
N ARG A 55 -1.90 -16.31 10.38
CA ARG A 55 -1.76 -15.07 11.16
C ARG A 55 -1.29 -13.89 10.31
N MET A 56 -0.29 -14.10 9.44
CA MET A 56 0.16 -13.05 8.50
C MET A 56 -0.96 -12.63 7.53
N GLN A 57 -1.72 -13.62 7.00
CA GLN A 57 -2.86 -13.33 6.13
C GLN A 57 -3.96 -12.57 6.88
N HIS A 58 -4.21 -12.89 8.15
CA HIS A 58 -5.18 -12.19 8.97
C HIS A 58 -4.81 -10.71 9.17
N ILE A 59 -3.54 -10.43 9.49
CA ILE A 59 -3.04 -9.05 9.56
C ILE A 59 -3.26 -8.31 8.23
N ASP A 60 -2.93 -8.91 7.09
CA ASP A 60 -3.11 -8.27 5.79
C ASP A 60 -4.59 -7.99 5.45
N LEU A 61 -5.50 -8.88 5.86
CA LEU A 61 -6.95 -8.67 5.67
C LEU A 61 -7.45 -7.43 6.39
N PHE A 62 -7.04 -7.23 7.64
CA PHE A 62 -7.56 -6.15 8.50
C PHE A 62 -6.78 -4.84 8.39
N THR A 63 -5.58 -4.85 7.84
CA THR A 63 -4.77 -3.65 7.64
C THR A 63 -4.74 -3.25 6.16
N TRP A 64 -3.92 -3.91 5.36
CA TRP A 64 -3.64 -3.52 3.99
C TRP A 64 -4.82 -3.75 3.02
N LEU A 65 -5.47 -4.92 3.07
CA LEU A 65 -6.57 -5.21 2.15
C LEU A 65 -7.75 -4.27 2.40
N ARG A 66 -8.20 -4.19 3.65
CA ARG A 66 -9.34 -3.37 4.03
C ARG A 66 -9.05 -1.87 3.96
N GLY A 67 -7.88 -1.44 4.45
CA GLY A 67 -7.54 -0.03 4.63
C GLY A 67 -6.97 0.66 3.39
N ASP A 68 -6.38 -0.10 2.44
CA ASP A 68 -5.78 0.44 1.23
C ASP A 68 -6.40 -0.13 -0.04
N ILE A 69 -6.27 -1.44 -0.26
CA ILE A 69 -6.59 -2.02 -1.57
C ILE A 69 -8.08 -1.89 -1.92
N LEU A 70 -8.98 -2.26 -1.01
CA LEU A 70 -10.42 -2.21 -1.28
C LEU A 70 -10.94 -0.78 -1.32
N VAL A 71 -10.47 0.08 -0.43
CA VAL A 71 -10.87 1.51 -0.42
C VAL A 71 -10.44 2.20 -1.70
N LYS A 72 -9.20 1.97 -2.14
CA LYS A 72 -8.69 2.53 -3.40
C LYS A 72 -9.46 1.99 -4.59
N ALA A 73 -9.64 0.66 -4.66
CA ALA A 73 -10.32 0.02 -5.76
C ALA A 73 -11.76 0.54 -5.91
N ASP A 74 -12.51 0.57 -4.82
CA ASP A 74 -13.90 1.08 -4.80
C ASP A 74 -13.95 2.56 -5.22
N LYS A 75 -13.18 3.42 -4.58
CA LYS A 75 -13.20 4.87 -4.89
C LYS A 75 -12.79 5.19 -6.31
N MET A 76 -11.79 4.51 -6.85
CA MET A 76 -11.31 4.77 -8.22
C MET A 76 -12.29 4.26 -9.28
N THR A 77 -12.90 3.09 -9.07
CA THR A 77 -13.89 2.56 -10.00
C THR A 77 -15.19 3.34 -9.94
N MET A 78 -15.68 3.67 -8.73
CA MET A 78 -16.90 4.46 -8.56
C MET A 78 -16.77 5.88 -9.10
N ALA A 79 -15.59 6.50 -9.01
CA ALA A 79 -15.32 7.81 -9.63
C ALA A 79 -15.45 7.77 -11.15
N ASN A 80 -15.39 6.57 -11.77
CA ASN A 80 -15.57 6.35 -13.20
C ASN A 80 -16.87 5.59 -13.51
N SER A 81 -17.82 5.55 -12.59
CA SER A 81 -19.12 4.86 -12.73
C SER A 81 -18.98 3.37 -13.06
N LEU A 82 -17.92 2.72 -12.58
CA LEU A 82 -17.68 1.30 -12.75
C LEU A 82 -17.96 0.56 -11.43
N GLU A 83 -18.79 -0.48 -11.50
CA GLU A 83 -19.00 -1.37 -10.36
C GLU A 83 -17.91 -2.44 -10.30
N LEU A 84 -17.16 -2.48 -9.21
CA LEU A 84 -16.14 -3.49 -8.96
C LEU A 84 -16.72 -4.67 -8.18
N ARG A 85 -16.52 -5.89 -8.72
CA ARG A 85 -16.80 -7.14 -8.01
C ARG A 85 -15.50 -7.85 -7.67
N VAL A 86 -15.44 -8.45 -6.47
CA VAL A 86 -14.24 -9.10 -5.91
C VAL A 86 -14.51 -10.57 -5.59
N PRO A 87 -14.58 -11.46 -6.60
CA PRO A 87 -15.03 -12.84 -6.42
C PRO A 87 -14.20 -13.66 -5.44
N PHE A 88 -12.93 -13.32 -5.22
CA PHE A 88 -12.11 -13.99 -4.21
C PHE A 88 -12.40 -13.58 -2.76
N LEU A 89 -13.23 -12.55 -2.57
CA LEU A 89 -13.71 -12.12 -1.26
C LEU A 89 -15.18 -12.51 -1.02
N ASP A 90 -15.76 -13.26 -1.95
CA ASP A 90 -17.06 -13.88 -1.71
C ASP A 90 -17.00 -14.75 -0.47
N PRO A 91 -17.99 -14.66 0.47
CA PRO A 91 -17.97 -15.40 1.71
C PRO A 91 -17.85 -16.92 1.54
N GLU A 92 -18.47 -17.51 0.52
CA GLU A 92 -18.39 -18.95 0.25
C GLU A 92 -17.00 -19.33 -0.24
N VAL A 93 -16.42 -18.55 -1.17
CA VAL A 93 -15.03 -18.74 -1.64
C VAL A 93 -14.05 -18.58 -0.49
N PHE A 94 -14.24 -17.56 0.35
CA PHE A 94 -13.40 -17.32 1.51
C PHE A 94 -13.50 -18.45 2.54
N ALA A 95 -14.71 -18.98 2.80
CA ALA A 95 -14.91 -20.10 3.71
C ALA A 95 -14.17 -21.36 3.26
N VAL A 96 -14.07 -21.62 1.96
CA VAL A 96 -13.25 -22.71 1.43
C VAL A 96 -11.76 -22.40 1.56
N ALA A 97 -11.33 -21.21 1.12
CA ALA A 97 -9.93 -20.80 1.12
C ALA A 97 -9.32 -20.74 2.53
N SER A 98 -10.10 -20.29 3.52
CA SER A 98 -9.64 -20.20 4.92
C SER A 98 -9.35 -21.58 5.55
N ARG A 99 -10.04 -22.64 5.11
CA ARG A 99 -9.85 -24.01 5.60
C ARG A 99 -8.66 -24.73 4.97
N LEU A 100 -8.07 -24.18 3.92
CA LEU A 100 -6.91 -24.82 3.29
C LEU A 100 -5.74 -24.83 4.27
N PRO A 101 -5.09 -25.97 4.49
CA PRO A 101 -3.89 -26.06 5.30
C PRO A 101 -2.72 -25.34 4.63
N TYR A 102 -1.68 -25.05 5.40
CA TYR A 102 -0.53 -24.27 4.97
C TYR A 102 0.11 -24.79 3.68
N ASP A 103 0.35 -26.10 3.56
CA ASP A 103 1.00 -26.75 2.42
C ASP A 103 0.17 -26.69 1.13
N GLN A 104 -1.14 -26.50 1.24
CA GLN A 104 -2.03 -26.23 0.11
C GLN A 104 -2.03 -24.75 -0.31
N LYS A 105 -1.61 -23.85 0.55
CA LYS A 105 -1.50 -22.42 0.26
C LYS A 105 -0.16 -22.08 -0.38
N ILE A 106 0.93 -22.59 0.21
CA ILE A 106 2.31 -22.22 -0.14
C ILE A 106 3.18 -23.47 -0.14
N THR A 107 3.99 -23.65 -1.19
CA THR A 107 5.05 -24.65 -1.24
C THR A 107 6.42 -23.97 -1.25
N ARG A 108 7.50 -24.76 -1.29
CA ARG A 108 8.87 -24.20 -1.38
C ARG A 108 9.12 -23.40 -2.67
N THR A 109 8.34 -23.64 -3.72
CA THR A 109 8.57 -23.10 -5.07
C THR A 109 7.43 -22.23 -5.58
N THR A 110 6.24 -22.30 -4.98
CA THR A 110 5.09 -21.55 -5.48
C THR A 110 4.14 -21.10 -4.37
N THR A 111 3.44 -20.02 -4.63
CA THR A 111 2.30 -19.52 -3.83
C THR A 111 0.99 -19.80 -4.55
N LYS A 112 -0.15 -19.74 -3.83
CA LYS A 112 -1.49 -20.04 -4.36
C LYS A 112 -1.57 -21.47 -4.94
N TYR A 113 -0.92 -22.44 -4.28
CA TYR A 113 -0.72 -23.78 -4.82
C TYR A 113 -2.05 -24.46 -5.18
N ALA A 114 -2.99 -24.58 -4.24
CA ALA A 114 -4.29 -25.21 -4.51
C ALA A 114 -5.04 -24.54 -5.67
N LEU A 115 -5.05 -23.19 -5.73
CA LEU A 115 -5.69 -22.47 -6.81
C LEU A 115 -5.03 -22.77 -8.18
N ARG A 116 -3.70 -22.80 -8.24
CA ARG A 116 -2.99 -23.13 -9.47
C ARG A 116 -3.31 -24.55 -9.94
N ARG A 117 -3.32 -25.52 -9.00
CA ARG A 117 -3.67 -26.91 -9.31
C ARG A 117 -5.11 -27.05 -9.80
N ALA A 118 -6.05 -26.40 -9.15
CA ALA A 118 -7.46 -26.43 -9.56
C ALA A 118 -7.70 -25.83 -10.95
N LEU A 119 -6.88 -24.87 -11.36
CA LEU A 119 -7.03 -24.18 -12.64
C LEU A 119 -6.24 -24.84 -13.80
N GLU A 120 -5.44 -25.87 -13.56
CA GLU A 120 -4.65 -26.55 -14.62
C GLU A 120 -5.51 -27.03 -15.81
N PRO A 121 -6.74 -27.53 -15.65
CA PRO A 121 -7.57 -27.96 -16.77
C PRO A 121 -8.17 -26.78 -17.57
N ILE A 122 -8.18 -25.57 -17.02
CA ILE A 122 -8.94 -24.42 -17.53
C ILE A 122 -8.01 -23.35 -18.08
N VAL A 123 -6.87 -23.12 -17.40
CA VAL A 123 -5.98 -21.99 -17.70
C VAL A 123 -4.70 -22.48 -18.39
N PRO A 124 -4.27 -21.85 -19.50
CA PRO A 124 -3.06 -22.23 -20.22
C PRO A 124 -1.81 -22.21 -19.31
N ALA A 125 -0.94 -23.21 -19.50
CA ALA A 125 0.25 -23.41 -18.67
C ALA A 125 1.18 -22.19 -18.57
N HIS A 126 1.32 -21.40 -19.64
CA HIS A 126 2.13 -20.17 -19.60
C HIS A 126 1.58 -19.09 -18.68
N VAL A 127 0.27 -19.07 -18.43
CA VAL A 127 -0.38 -18.18 -17.45
C VAL A 127 -0.21 -18.72 -16.04
N LEU A 128 -0.48 -20.02 -15.84
CA LEU A 128 -0.35 -20.67 -14.52
C LEU A 128 1.08 -20.60 -13.96
N ASN A 129 2.07 -20.78 -14.83
CA ASN A 129 3.48 -20.82 -14.43
C ASN A 129 4.17 -19.45 -14.49
N ARG A 130 3.44 -18.40 -14.85
CA ARG A 130 3.98 -17.05 -14.90
C ARG A 130 4.47 -16.61 -13.52
N ALA A 131 5.65 -16.02 -13.49
CA ALA A 131 6.16 -15.36 -12.29
C ALA A 131 5.21 -14.24 -11.84
N LYS A 132 5.03 -14.11 -10.50
CA LYS A 132 4.23 -13.02 -9.96
C LYS A 132 4.86 -11.68 -10.36
N LEU A 133 4.13 -10.88 -11.11
CA LEU A 133 4.42 -9.48 -11.35
C LEU A 133 3.44 -8.63 -10.52
N GLY A 134 3.97 -7.62 -9.81
CA GLY A 134 3.14 -6.58 -9.23
C GLY A 134 2.59 -5.65 -10.32
N PHE A 135 1.89 -4.61 -9.90
CA PHE A 135 1.51 -3.48 -10.77
C PHE A 135 2.50 -2.32 -10.50
N PRO A 136 3.70 -2.33 -11.10
CA PRO A 136 4.67 -1.27 -10.88
C PRO A 136 4.16 0.02 -11.51
N VAL A 137 3.96 1.03 -10.66
CA VAL A 137 3.75 2.39 -11.12
C VAL A 137 5.11 3.08 -11.16
N PRO A 138 5.49 3.74 -12.26
CA PRO A 138 6.83 4.30 -12.44
C PRO A 138 7.05 5.62 -11.66
N ILE A 139 6.50 5.75 -10.47
CA ILE A 139 6.64 6.92 -9.58
C ILE A 139 8.11 7.29 -9.37
N ARG A 140 8.97 6.27 -9.28
CA ARG A 140 10.42 6.48 -9.17
C ARG A 140 11.00 7.33 -10.28
N HIS A 141 10.48 7.19 -11.49
CA HIS A 141 10.94 7.97 -12.66
C HIS A 141 10.22 9.30 -12.75
N TRP A 142 8.93 9.31 -12.48
CA TRP A 142 8.11 10.51 -12.57
C TRP A 142 8.50 11.60 -11.55
N LEU A 143 8.94 11.22 -10.37
CA LEU A 143 9.42 12.16 -9.35
C LEU A 143 10.85 12.67 -9.60
N ARG A 144 11.50 12.31 -10.70
CA ARG A 144 12.84 12.82 -11.04
C ARG A 144 12.84 13.98 -12.01
N SER A 145 11.78 14.14 -12.81
CA SER A 145 11.68 15.19 -13.80
C SER A 145 10.24 15.38 -14.27
N GLY A 146 9.98 16.50 -14.94
CA GLY A 146 8.70 16.81 -15.55
C GLY A 146 7.63 17.25 -14.55
N GLU A 147 6.39 17.22 -15.00
CA GLU A 147 5.23 17.78 -14.30
C GLU A 147 5.02 17.22 -12.89
N LEU A 148 5.28 15.93 -12.67
CA LEU A 148 5.09 15.34 -11.34
C LEU A 148 6.14 15.82 -10.33
N LEU A 149 7.38 16.09 -10.76
CA LEU A 149 8.38 16.70 -9.90
C LEU A 149 8.02 18.16 -9.58
N GLU A 150 7.56 18.91 -10.57
CA GLU A 150 7.11 20.30 -10.39
C GLU A 150 5.93 20.35 -9.41
N TRP A 151 4.93 19.49 -9.61
CA TRP A 151 3.81 19.35 -8.68
C TRP A 151 4.27 18.96 -7.26
N ALA A 152 5.21 18.05 -7.12
CA ALA A 152 5.74 17.65 -5.82
C ALA A 152 6.43 18.81 -5.10
N ASN A 153 7.26 19.57 -5.82
CA ASN A 153 7.91 20.76 -5.27
C ASN A 153 6.89 21.82 -4.85
N GLN A 154 5.88 22.06 -5.69
CA GLN A 154 4.81 23.02 -5.38
C GLN A 154 4.00 22.58 -4.15
N THR A 155 3.61 21.30 -4.07
CA THR A 155 2.87 20.75 -2.93
C THR A 155 3.63 20.95 -1.63
N VAL A 156 4.93 20.65 -1.60
CA VAL A 156 5.77 20.88 -0.41
C VAL A 156 5.96 22.37 -0.10
N ALA A 157 6.09 23.21 -1.13
CA ALA A 157 6.34 24.64 -0.95
C ALA A 157 5.12 25.39 -0.37
N THR A 158 3.91 24.98 -0.76
CA THR A 158 2.67 25.67 -0.37
C THR A 158 1.97 25.07 0.85
N SER A 159 2.38 23.88 1.30
CA SER A 159 1.74 23.20 2.43
C SER A 159 1.88 23.95 3.74
N GLN A 160 0.80 24.01 4.50
CA GLN A 160 0.76 24.54 5.87
C GLN A 160 0.92 23.43 6.94
N ALA A 161 1.17 22.19 6.50
CA ALA A 161 1.36 21.04 7.40
C ALA A 161 2.75 20.98 8.07
N GLY A 162 3.51 22.09 8.09
CA GLY A 162 4.87 22.13 8.66
C GLY A 162 4.95 21.81 10.16
N HIS A 163 3.82 21.90 10.87
CA HIS A 163 3.72 21.46 12.26
C HIS A 163 3.56 19.93 12.42
N LEU A 164 3.19 19.22 11.36
CA LEU A 164 3.01 17.76 11.34
C LEU A 164 4.16 17.05 10.61
N VAL A 165 4.74 17.71 9.60
CA VAL A 165 5.77 17.13 8.73
C VAL A 165 6.93 18.10 8.57
N ASP A 166 8.16 17.62 8.73
CA ASP A 166 9.36 18.42 8.40
C ASP A 166 9.47 18.63 6.89
N LEU A 167 8.89 19.75 6.43
CA LEU A 167 8.91 20.11 5.01
C LEU A 167 10.33 20.36 4.47
N ALA A 168 11.30 20.72 5.31
CA ALA A 168 12.70 20.86 4.91
C ALA A 168 13.33 19.49 4.64
N GLY A 169 13.09 18.53 5.53
CA GLY A 169 13.50 17.14 5.33
C GLY A 169 12.88 16.53 4.08
N VAL A 170 11.61 16.81 3.80
CA VAL A 170 10.94 16.33 2.56
C VAL A 170 11.58 16.94 1.30
N ARG A 171 11.94 18.22 1.31
CA ARG A 171 12.68 18.84 0.18
C ARG A 171 14.04 18.19 -0.03
N THR A 172 14.76 17.89 1.04
CA THR A 172 16.02 17.14 0.96
C THR A 172 15.83 15.78 0.32
N MET A 173 14.80 15.03 0.74
CA MET A 173 14.47 13.73 0.14
C MET A 173 14.09 13.84 -1.35
N LEU A 174 13.38 14.91 -1.76
CA LEU A 174 13.06 15.18 -3.17
C LEU A 174 14.33 15.42 -3.99
N GLU A 175 15.26 16.21 -3.48
CA GLU A 175 16.51 16.51 -4.17
C GLU A 175 17.42 15.29 -4.27
N GLU A 176 17.57 14.51 -3.21
CA GLU A 176 18.32 13.24 -3.23
C GLU A 176 17.71 12.24 -4.22
N HIS A 177 16.38 12.17 -4.28
CA HIS A 177 15.69 11.31 -5.24
C HIS A 177 15.89 11.79 -6.67
N ARG A 178 15.76 13.11 -6.93
CA ARG A 178 15.96 13.72 -8.24
C ARG A 178 17.36 13.49 -8.77
N THR A 179 18.38 13.70 -7.94
CA THR A 179 19.79 13.54 -8.30
C THR A 179 20.26 12.08 -8.35
N GLY A 180 19.43 11.14 -7.85
CA GLY A 180 19.73 9.72 -7.84
C GLY A 180 20.63 9.27 -6.69
N VAL A 181 20.89 10.12 -5.71
CA VAL A 181 21.64 9.79 -4.48
C VAL A 181 20.94 8.66 -3.71
N SER A 182 19.61 8.74 -3.61
CA SER A 182 18.81 7.71 -2.95
C SER A 182 17.43 7.56 -3.60
N ASP A 183 16.86 6.35 -3.55
CA ASP A 183 15.47 6.12 -3.99
C ASP A 183 14.49 6.35 -2.84
N HIS A 184 13.89 7.51 -2.82
CA HIS A 184 12.85 7.90 -1.86
C HIS A 184 11.43 7.81 -2.41
N SER A 185 11.22 7.28 -3.62
CA SER A 185 9.94 7.35 -4.34
C SER A 185 8.72 6.95 -3.53
N ARG A 186 8.77 5.81 -2.83
CA ARG A 186 7.63 5.34 -2.02
C ARG A 186 7.33 6.24 -0.83
N ARG A 187 8.36 6.70 -0.14
CA ARG A 187 8.23 7.60 1.02
C ARG A 187 7.71 8.97 0.60
N LEU A 188 8.32 9.54 -0.43
CA LEU A 188 7.86 10.79 -1.02
C LEU A 188 6.40 10.72 -1.44
N TRP A 189 6.02 9.65 -2.15
CA TRP A 189 4.64 9.50 -2.55
C TRP A 189 3.68 9.49 -1.36
N THR A 190 4.00 8.75 -0.30
CA THR A 190 3.18 8.71 0.93
C THR A 190 3.03 10.10 1.55
N VAL A 191 4.13 10.84 1.70
CA VAL A 191 4.10 12.19 2.27
C VAL A 191 3.34 13.17 1.36
N LEU A 192 3.60 13.14 0.05
CA LEU A 192 2.93 14.05 -0.90
C LEU A 192 1.41 13.84 -0.92
N ILE A 193 0.95 12.60 -0.87
CA ILE A 193 -0.49 12.31 -0.79
C ILE A 193 -1.07 12.78 0.55
N PHE A 194 -0.34 12.65 1.66
CA PHE A 194 -0.76 13.22 2.93
C PHE A 194 -0.85 14.76 2.87
N LEU A 195 0.15 15.44 2.31
CA LEU A 195 0.12 16.89 2.15
C LEU A 195 -1.03 17.35 1.24
N LEU A 196 -1.30 16.64 0.15
CA LEU A 196 -2.44 16.90 -0.71
C LEU A 196 -3.77 16.71 0.03
N TRP A 197 -3.90 15.61 0.78
CA TRP A 197 -5.09 15.37 1.62
C TRP A 197 -5.28 16.51 2.64
N HIS A 198 -4.21 16.93 3.30
CA HIS A 198 -4.24 18.03 4.28
C HIS A 198 -4.67 19.36 3.61
N ALA A 199 -4.12 19.66 2.43
CA ALA A 199 -4.48 20.85 1.67
C ALA A 199 -5.97 20.87 1.25
N ILE A 200 -6.55 19.70 0.93
CA ILE A 200 -7.96 19.59 0.53
C ILE A 200 -8.90 19.65 1.74
N PHE A 201 -8.64 18.86 2.78
CA PHE A 201 -9.61 18.60 3.85
C PHE A 201 -9.38 19.40 5.13
N VAL A 202 -8.18 19.91 5.34
CA VAL A 202 -7.83 20.67 6.55
C VAL A 202 -7.59 22.15 6.23
N GLU A 203 -6.76 22.45 5.24
CA GLU A 203 -6.46 23.82 4.85
C GLU A 203 -7.56 24.42 3.94
N HIS A 204 -8.31 23.59 3.21
CA HIS A 204 -9.25 23.99 2.16
C HIS A 204 -8.58 24.90 1.09
N SER A 205 -7.27 24.75 0.90
CA SER A 205 -6.46 25.54 -0.05
C SER A 205 -6.49 24.95 -1.47
N VAL A 206 -6.89 23.69 -1.61
CA VAL A 206 -7.06 22.99 -2.89
C VAL A 206 -8.50 22.53 -3.02
N VAL A 207 -9.17 22.97 -4.08
CA VAL A 207 -10.51 22.48 -4.44
C VAL A 207 -10.34 21.44 -5.56
N PRO A 208 -10.70 20.18 -5.32
CA PRO A 208 -10.67 19.17 -6.38
C PRO A 208 -11.61 19.56 -7.51
N THR A 209 -11.08 19.71 -8.72
CA THR A 209 -11.89 19.91 -9.91
C THR A 209 -12.14 18.54 -10.56
N ILE A 210 -13.40 18.21 -10.75
CA ILE A 210 -13.79 17.08 -11.61
C ILE A 210 -13.62 17.61 -13.03
N SER A 211 -12.56 17.20 -13.73
CA SER A 211 -12.51 17.38 -15.17
C SER A 211 -13.65 16.54 -15.76
N GLU A 212 -14.54 17.18 -16.51
CA GLU A 212 -15.55 16.43 -17.26
C GLU A 212 -14.82 15.39 -18.12
N PRO A 213 -15.22 14.11 -18.07
CA PRO A 213 -14.61 13.11 -18.91
C PRO A 213 -14.85 13.48 -20.37
N HIS A 214 -13.80 13.82 -21.09
CA HIS A 214 -13.83 13.91 -22.54
C HIS A 214 -14.00 12.48 -23.10
N TYR A 215 -15.24 11.99 -23.07
CA TYR A 215 -15.62 10.88 -23.93
C TYR A 215 -15.95 11.48 -25.30
N PRO A 216 -15.17 11.21 -26.35
CA PRO A 216 -15.67 11.40 -27.69
C PRO A 216 -16.78 10.37 -27.89
N VAL A 217 -18.03 10.74 -27.63
CA VAL A 217 -19.20 9.96 -28.07
C VAL A 217 -19.21 10.09 -29.59
N GLN A 218 -18.54 9.15 -30.27
CA GLN A 218 -18.83 8.91 -31.66
C GLN A 218 -20.09 8.02 -31.69
N LEU A 219 -21.24 8.66 -31.95
CA LEU A 219 -22.47 7.99 -32.36
C LEU A 219 -22.31 7.46 -33.78
#